data_922d2fed2fbadf36620b9e5ba582c0f1
#
_entry.id   922d2fed2fbadf36620b9e5ba582c0f1
#
_cell.length_a   1.000
_cell.length_b   1.000
_cell.length_c   1.000
_cell.angle_alpha   90.00
_cell.angle_beta   90.00
_cell.angle_gamma   90.00
#
_symmetry.space_group_name_H-M   'P 1'
#
loop_
_entity.id
_entity.type
_entity.pdbx_description
1 polymer ?
#
loop_
_entity_poly.entity_id
_entity_poly.type
_entity_poly.pdbx_seq_one_letter_code
_entity_poly.pdbx_strand_id
1 'polypeptide(L)'
;MNYIVKIADMLGVGLYKNFTIEGFEDTDFKLTTNGLFYYDNRTFTWEKSLLLDDILIGTRKIIKPILTEKEKEYLSAVIKPFKNKVNYIVKQQGFKDSEKLSVEFIIIYVDDEKIILPSYDKGTLYKDMKLMEKYTIEDLGL
;
A
#
# COMPACT_ATOMS: atom_id res chain seq x y z
N MET A 1 9.37 -28.13 -5.99
CA MET A 1 9.10 -26.78 -5.48
C MET A 1 8.88 -25.82 -6.65
N ASN A 2 7.82 -25.03 -6.61
CA ASN A 2 7.54 -24.07 -7.68
C ASN A 2 8.42 -22.82 -7.51
N TYR A 3 9.17 -22.45 -8.54
CA TYR A 3 10.04 -21.27 -8.51
C TYR A 3 9.24 -19.98 -8.35
N ILE A 4 8.00 -19.93 -8.80
CA ILE A 4 7.15 -18.73 -8.68
C ILE A 4 6.88 -18.40 -7.22
N VAL A 5 6.74 -19.39 -6.34
CA VAL A 5 6.57 -19.16 -4.90
C VAL A 5 7.78 -18.42 -4.34
N LYS A 6 8.99 -18.84 -4.72
CA LYS A 6 10.22 -18.16 -4.30
C LYS A 6 10.32 -16.74 -4.86
N ILE A 7 9.93 -16.56 -6.12
CA ILE A 7 9.91 -15.24 -6.76
C ILE A 7 8.93 -14.30 -6.04
N ALA A 8 7.75 -14.80 -5.70
CA ALA A 8 6.76 -14.02 -4.95
C ALA A 8 7.33 -13.55 -3.60
N ASP A 9 8.00 -14.45 -2.88
CA ASP A 9 8.65 -14.10 -1.60
C ASP A 9 9.75 -13.05 -1.80
N MET A 10 10.61 -13.22 -2.80
CA MET A 10 11.68 -12.26 -3.12
C MET A 10 11.14 -10.87 -3.45
N LEU A 11 10.04 -10.82 -4.22
CA LEU A 11 9.44 -9.56 -4.65
C LEU A 11 8.51 -8.97 -3.59
N GLY A 12 8.20 -9.70 -2.54
CA GLY A 12 7.31 -9.24 -1.47
C GLY A 12 5.86 -9.10 -1.90
N VAL A 13 5.42 -9.92 -2.87
CA VAL A 13 4.02 -9.96 -3.33
C VAL A 13 3.41 -11.32 -3.01
N GLY A 14 2.11 -11.34 -2.70
CA GLY A 14 1.41 -12.60 -2.47
C GLY A 14 1.01 -13.23 -3.81
N LEU A 15 1.02 -14.57 -3.87
CA LEU A 15 0.45 -15.28 -5.02
C LEU A 15 -1.03 -14.97 -5.15
N TYR A 16 -1.50 -14.81 -6.38
CA TYR A 16 -2.90 -14.50 -6.72
C TYR A 16 -3.38 -13.15 -6.18
N LYS A 17 -2.48 -12.30 -5.68
CA LYS A 17 -2.80 -10.94 -5.24
C LYS A 17 -2.43 -9.94 -6.33
N ASN A 18 -3.31 -8.96 -6.54
CA ASN A 18 -3.06 -7.92 -7.53
C ASN A 18 -1.98 -6.96 -7.05
N PHE A 19 -1.16 -6.49 -7.97
CA PHE A 19 -0.17 -5.44 -7.72
C PHE A 19 0.02 -4.60 -9.00
N THR A 20 0.74 -3.49 -8.88
CA THR A 20 1.02 -2.59 -10.00
C THR A 20 2.50 -2.62 -10.34
N ILE A 21 2.82 -2.31 -11.59
CA ILE A 21 4.21 -2.20 -12.07
C ILE A 21 4.44 -0.78 -12.55
N GLU A 22 5.59 -0.21 -12.21
CA GLU A 22 6.01 1.12 -12.66
C GLU A 22 5.98 1.20 -14.19
N GLY A 23 5.31 2.23 -14.71
CA GLY A 23 5.08 2.39 -16.14
C GLY A 23 3.77 1.78 -16.66
N PHE A 24 3.07 1.01 -15.82
CA PHE A 24 1.81 0.34 -16.17
C PHE A 24 0.78 0.50 -15.05
N GLU A 25 0.66 1.71 -14.51
CA GLU A 25 -0.15 1.99 -13.31
C GLU A 25 -1.65 1.73 -13.51
N ASP A 26 -2.12 1.76 -14.76
CA ASP A 26 -3.54 1.49 -15.08
C ASP A 26 -3.84 0.00 -15.28
N THR A 27 -2.85 -0.87 -15.11
CA THR A 27 -3.00 -2.30 -15.36
C THR A 27 -2.76 -3.09 -14.08
N ASP A 28 -3.67 -4.02 -13.77
CA ASP A 28 -3.49 -4.95 -12.66
C ASP A 28 -2.66 -6.14 -13.09
N PHE A 29 -1.72 -6.53 -12.26
CA PHE A 29 -0.87 -7.71 -12.45
C PHE A 29 -1.04 -8.66 -11.28
N LYS A 30 -0.78 -9.94 -11.51
CA LYS A 30 -0.69 -10.94 -10.44
C LYS A 30 0.29 -12.04 -10.82
N LEU A 31 0.95 -12.60 -9.80
CA LEU A 31 1.73 -13.83 -9.94
C LEU A 31 0.84 -15.03 -9.63
N THR A 32 0.87 -16.01 -10.51
CA THR A 32 0.24 -17.31 -10.27
C THR A 32 1.31 -18.38 -10.35
N THR A 33 0.97 -19.63 -10.04
CA THR A 33 1.91 -20.74 -10.20
C THR A 33 2.34 -20.97 -11.66
N ASN A 34 1.66 -20.36 -12.61
CA ASN A 34 1.96 -20.43 -14.04
C ASN A 34 2.72 -19.21 -14.58
N GLY A 35 3.01 -18.22 -13.74
CA GLY A 35 3.78 -17.04 -14.12
C GLY A 35 3.09 -15.73 -13.80
N LEU A 36 3.56 -14.67 -14.46
CA LEU A 36 3.02 -13.32 -14.31
C LEU A 36 1.90 -13.10 -15.32
N PHE A 37 0.77 -12.59 -14.84
CA PHE A 37 -0.41 -12.28 -15.66
C PHE A 37 -0.82 -10.82 -15.47
N TYR A 38 -1.44 -10.25 -16.51
CA TYR A 38 -2.06 -8.93 -16.43
C TYR A 38 -3.53 -9.03 -16.83
N TYR A 39 -4.34 -8.09 -16.31
CA TYR A 39 -5.77 -8.06 -16.66
C TYR A 39 -5.98 -7.18 -17.90
N ASP A 40 -6.54 -7.76 -18.95
CA ASP A 40 -6.86 -7.04 -20.18
C ASP A 40 -8.31 -6.54 -20.12
N ASN A 41 -8.47 -5.23 -19.99
CA ASN A 41 -9.79 -4.59 -19.89
C ASN A 41 -10.61 -4.68 -21.18
N ARG A 42 -9.96 -4.95 -22.30
CA ARG A 42 -10.65 -5.05 -23.59
C ARG A 42 -11.33 -6.42 -23.77
N THR A 43 -10.71 -7.47 -23.25
CA THR A 43 -11.21 -8.84 -23.37
C THR A 43 -11.82 -9.36 -22.08
N PHE A 44 -11.64 -8.62 -20.96
CA PHE A 44 -12.07 -9.01 -19.61
C PHE A 44 -11.44 -10.34 -19.17
N THR A 45 -10.20 -10.58 -19.57
CA THR A 45 -9.47 -11.81 -19.26
C THR A 45 -8.08 -11.50 -18.71
N TRP A 46 -7.52 -12.47 -17.97
CA TRP A 46 -6.12 -12.43 -17.54
C TRP A 46 -5.25 -13.05 -18.64
N GLU A 47 -4.25 -12.30 -19.09
CA GLU A 47 -3.32 -12.71 -20.12
C GLU A 47 -1.90 -12.82 -19.54
N LYS A 48 -1.10 -13.73 -20.12
CA LYS A 48 0.28 -13.91 -19.68
C LYS A 48 1.14 -12.71 -20.06
N SER A 49 1.88 -12.16 -19.07
CA SER A 49 2.78 -11.03 -19.28
C SER A 49 4.21 -11.50 -19.52
N LEU A 50 4.93 -10.76 -20.35
CA LEU A 50 6.35 -10.99 -20.63
C LEU A 50 7.26 -10.14 -19.76
N LEU A 51 6.72 -9.39 -18.77
CA LEU A 51 7.48 -8.44 -17.95
C LEU A 51 8.20 -9.07 -16.78
N LEU A 52 8.01 -10.37 -16.50
CA LEU A 52 8.61 -11.01 -15.33
C LEU A 52 10.14 -10.88 -15.32
N ASP A 53 10.78 -11.11 -16.46
CA ASP A 53 12.23 -10.99 -16.58
C ASP A 53 12.69 -9.56 -16.29
N ASP A 54 11.97 -8.55 -16.79
CA ASP A 54 12.29 -7.14 -16.54
C ASP A 54 12.20 -6.79 -15.06
N ILE A 55 11.22 -7.36 -14.34
CA ILE A 55 11.11 -7.17 -12.89
C ILE A 55 12.29 -7.82 -12.18
N LEU A 56 12.66 -9.02 -12.56
CA LEU A 56 13.74 -9.77 -11.91
C LEU A 56 15.11 -9.12 -12.10
N ILE A 57 15.36 -8.52 -13.27
CA ILE A 57 16.62 -7.82 -13.55
C ILE A 57 16.60 -6.34 -13.10
N GLY A 58 15.47 -5.87 -12.60
CA GLY A 58 15.36 -4.51 -12.03
C GLY A 58 15.07 -3.40 -13.01
N THR A 59 14.78 -3.68 -14.30
CA THR A 59 14.39 -2.66 -15.28
C THR A 59 12.95 -2.19 -15.11
N ARG A 60 12.12 -2.99 -14.44
CA ARG A 60 10.76 -2.64 -14.03
C ARG A 60 10.58 -2.90 -12.55
N LYS A 61 9.90 -2.02 -11.85
CA LYS A 61 9.70 -2.14 -10.40
C LYS A 61 8.23 -2.34 -10.07
N ILE A 62 7.99 -3.19 -9.07
CA ILE A 62 6.65 -3.37 -8.50
C ILE A 62 6.39 -2.19 -7.57
N ILE A 63 5.22 -1.57 -7.73
CA ILE A 63 4.75 -0.53 -6.82
C ILE A 63 4.13 -1.24 -5.62
N LYS A 64 4.81 -1.17 -4.47
CA LYS A 64 4.31 -1.76 -3.23
C LYS A 64 3.33 -0.79 -2.59
N PRO A 65 2.13 -1.25 -2.21
CA PRO A 65 1.22 -0.41 -1.47
C PRO A 65 1.82 -0.07 -0.09
N ILE A 66 1.66 1.19 0.32
CA ILE A 66 2.14 1.67 1.62
C ILE A 66 1.29 1.11 2.75
N LEU A 67 0.00 0.92 2.50
CA LEU A 67 -0.95 0.39 3.48
C LEU A 67 -1.25 -1.08 3.22
N THR A 68 -1.50 -1.83 4.29
CA THR A 68 -2.08 -3.17 4.17
C THR A 68 -3.55 -3.03 3.73
N GLU A 69 -4.15 -4.13 3.27
CA GLU A 69 -5.57 -4.12 2.86
C GLU A 69 -6.49 -3.69 4.01
N LYS A 70 -6.22 -4.16 5.23
CA LYS A 70 -7.02 -3.80 6.41
C LYS A 70 -6.86 -2.33 6.78
N GLU A 71 -5.63 -1.81 6.72
CA GLU A 71 -5.35 -0.40 6.99
C GLU A 71 -6.03 0.49 5.97
N LYS A 72 -5.95 0.12 4.69
CA LYS A 72 -6.61 0.83 3.61
C LYS A 72 -8.13 0.85 3.78
N GLU A 73 -8.72 -0.30 4.10
CA GLU A 73 -10.14 -0.42 4.34
C GLU A 73 -10.61 0.46 5.50
N TYR A 74 -9.86 0.44 6.60
CA TYR A 74 -10.16 1.26 7.78
C TYR A 74 -10.07 2.76 7.48
N LEU A 75 -8.95 3.20 6.89
CA LEU A 75 -8.78 4.62 6.57
C LEU A 75 -9.79 5.10 5.53
N SER A 76 -10.10 4.27 4.52
CA SER A 76 -11.12 4.60 3.52
C SER A 76 -12.48 4.84 4.18
N ALA A 77 -12.85 4.01 5.16
CA ALA A 77 -14.10 4.17 5.90
C ALA A 77 -14.10 5.44 6.74
N VAL A 78 -12.99 5.74 7.41
CA VAL A 78 -12.86 6.94 8.25
C VAL A 78 -12.98 8.23 7.44
N ILE A 79 -12.33 8.29 6.28
CA ILE A 79 -12.32 9.52 5.46
C ILE A 79 -13.53 9.67 4.54
N LYS A 80 -14.33 8.63 4.35
CA LYS A 80 -15.46 8.62 3.42
C LYS A 80 -16.37 9.84 3.50
N PRO A 81 -16.80 10.32 4.70
CA PRO A 81 -17.68 11.48 4.79
C PRO A 81 -17.07 12.79 4.32
N PHE A 82 -15.73 12.88 4.28
CA PHE A 82 -15.02 14.13 3.97
C PHE A 82 -13.83 13.93 3.01
N LYS A 83 -13.89 12.88 2.18
CA LYS A 83 -12.77 12.49 1.31
C LYS A 83 -12.24 13.65 0.46
N ASN A 84 -13.12 14.48 -0.09
CA ASN A 84 -12.75 15.60 -0.95
C ASN A 84 -12.07 16.76 -0.19
N LYS A 85 -12.09 16.72 1.14
CA LYS A 85 -11.53 17.77 1.99
C LYS A 85 -10.20 17.37 2.65
N VAL A 86 -9.78 16.11 2.45
CA VAL A 86 -8.53 15.61 3.02
C VAL A 86 -7.35 16.25 2.30
N ASN A 87 -6.50 16.96 3.06
CA ASN A 87 -5.29 17.58 2.53
C ASN A 87 -4.13 16.58 2.52
N TYR A 88 -3.86 15.97 3.66
CA TYR A 88 -2.82 14.96 3.79
C TYR A 88 -3.00 14.16 5.09
N ILE A 89 -2.31 13.03 5.15
CA ILE A 89 -2.33 12.11 6.28
C ILE A 89 -0.89 11.95 6.77
N VAL A 90 -0.69 11.97 8.08
CA VAL A 90 0.64 11.92 8.71
C VAL A 90 0.65 10.86 9.81
N LYS A 91 1.76 10.14 9.91
CA LYS A 91 2.03 9.23 11.02
C LYS A 91 2.89 9.96 12.05
N GLN A 92 2.45 9.99 13.29
CA GLN A 92 3.08 10.72 14.39
C GLN A 92 3.44 9.78 15.53
N GLN A 93 4.45 10.16 16.32
CA GLN A 93 4.80 9.46 17.56
C GLN A 93 4.23 10.19 18.77
N GLY A 94 3.90 9.40 19.80
CA GLY A 94 3.43 9.92 21.07
C GLY A 94 4.02 9.16 22.24
N PHE A 95 3.69 9.63 23.45
CA PHE A 95 4.14 9.02 24.67
C PHE A 95 3.02 8.22 25.32
N LYS A 96 3.37 7.08 25.90
CA LYS A 96 2.50 6.31 26.78
C LYS A 96 3.04 6.48 28.19
N ASP A 97 2.20 6.98 29.10
CA ASP A 97 2.53 7.18 30.51
C ASP A 97 3.75 8.11 30.76
N SER A 98 3.96 9.05 29.86
CA SER A 98 4.98 10.12 29.98
C SER A 98 6.44 9.68 29.98
N GLU A 99 6.76 8.42 29.66
CA GLU A 99 8.13 7.91 29.81
C GLU A 99 8.92 7.77 28.51
N LYS A 100 8.32 7.23 27.43
CA LYS A 100 9.04 6.99 26.18
C LYS A 100 8.11 7.10 24.97
N LEU A 101 8.69 7.43 23.81
CA LEU A 101 7.99 7.39 22.53
C LEU A 101 7.63 5.94 22.22
N SER A 102 6.52 5.44 22.75
CA SER A 102 6.11 4.05 22.68
C SER A 102 4.84 3.82 21.88
N VAL A 103 4.16 4.89 21.46
CA VAL A 103 2.94 4.79 20.65
C VAL A 103 3.06 5.62 19.40
N GLU A 104 2.28 5.24 18.40
CA GLU A 104 2.14 5.95 17.14
C GLU A 104 0.66 6.19 16.89
N PHE A 105 0.35 7.19 16.08
CA PHE A 105 -1.02 7.47 15.70
C PHE A 105 -1.06 8.19 14.36
N ILE A 106 -2.23 8.14 13.72
CA ILE A 106 -2.46 8.76 12.42
C ILE A 106 -3.24 10.04 12.63
N ILE A 107 -2.80 11.11 11.98
CA ILE A 107 -3.49 12.40 11.93
C ILE A 107 -3.95 12.64 10.50
N ILE A 108 -5.24 12.92 10.34
CA ILE A 108 -5.83 13.28 9.05
C ILE A 108 -6.10 14.78 9.07
N TYR A 109 -5.46 15.51 8.18
CA TYR A 109 -5.65 16.96 8.06
C TYR A 109 -6.74 17.23 7.03
N VAL A 110 -7.81 17.90 7.48
CA VAL A 110 -9.00 18.17 6.68
C VAL A 110 -9.26 19.67 6.73
N ASP A 111 -8.97 20.39 5.64
CA ASP A 111 -9.06 21.85 5.58
C ASP A 111 -8.24 22.48 6.73
N ASP A 112 -8.88 23.23 7.62
CA ASP A 112 -8.21 23.86 8.77
C ASP A 112 -8.28 23.03 10.05
N GLU A 113 -8.80 21.79 9.95
CA GLU A 113 -8.99 20.91 11.10
C GLU A 113 -8.13 19.66 10.98
N LYS A 114 -8.00 18.94 12.09
CA LYS A 114 -7.29 17.66 12.11
C LYS A 114 -8.08 16.62 12.90
N ILE A 115 -8.05 15.39 12.41
CA ILE A 115 -8.65 14.24 13.07
C ILE A 115 -7.53 13.35 13.55
N ILE A 116 -7.48 13.10 14.86
CA ILE A 116 -6.47 12.24 15.47
C ILE A 116 -7.12 10.87 15.72
N LEU A 117 -6.56 9.83 15.10
CA LEU A 117 -7.05 8.47 15.28
C LEU A 117 -6.47 7.86 16.57
N PRO A 118 -7.08 6.79 17.10
CA PRO A 118 -6.56 6.13 18.29
C PRO A 118 -5.12 5.69 18.13
N SER A 119 -4.32 5.85 19.18
CA SER A 119 -2.93 5.43 19.17
C SER A 119 -2.79 3.92 19.26
N TYR A 120 -1.66 3.42 18.77
CA TYR A 120 -1.30 2.00 18.78
C TYR A 120 0.17 1.85 19.17
N ASP A 121 0.57 0.65 19.55
CA ASP A 121 1.96 0.39 19.94
C ASP A 121 2.90 0.59 18.75
N LYS A 122 4.04 1.21 19.00
CA LYS A 122 5.05 1.52 17.98
C LYS A 122 5.42 0.28 17.16
N GLY A 123 5.40 0.43 15.83
CA GLY A 123 5.81 -0.62 14.90
C GLY A 123 4.77 -1.71 14.65
N THR A 124 3.53 -1.57 15.15
CA THR A 124 2.49 -2.58 14.96
C THR A 124 1.59 -2.32 13.77
N LEU A 125 1.37 -1.05 13.39
CA LEU A 125 0.51 -0.66 12.27
C LEU A 125 1.21 0.39 11.40
N TYR A 126 0.76 0.50 10.16
CA TYR A 126 1.26 1.49 9.20
C TYR A 126 2.79 1.48 9.09
N LYS A 127 3.35 0.26 9.02
CA LYS A 127 4.80 0.04 9.09
C LYS A 127 5.58 0.71 7.96
N ASP A 128 4.96 0.84 6.79
CA ASP A 128 5.60 1.40 5.61
C ASP A 128 5.39 2.91 5.46
N MET A 129 4.65 3.54 6.38
CA MET A 129 4.55 4.99 6.45
C MET A 129 5.73 5.53 7.26
N LYS A 130 6.38 6.55 6.71
CA LYS A 130 7.46 7.24 7.43
C LYS A 130 6.87 8.28 8.38
N LEU A 131 7.50 8.40 9.55
CA LEU A 131 7.09 9.38 10.55
C LEU A 131 7.20 10.80 10.00
N MET A 132 6.19 11.62 10.29
CA MET A 132 6.13 13.04 9.94
C MET A 132 6.06 13.34 8.44
N GLU A 133 6.01 12.33 7.58
CA GLU A 133 5.86 12.52 6.14
C GLU A 133 4.39 12.74 5.79
N LYS A 134 4.14 13.69 4.87
CA LYS A 134 2.79 14.01 4.40
C LYS A 134 2.43 13.10 3.23
N TYR A 135 1.35 12.36 3.39
CA TYR A 135 0.82 11.48 2.34
C TYR A 135 -0.54 11.99 1.87
N THR A 136 -0.73 12.05 0.55
CA THR A 136 -2.07 12.34 0.00
C THR A 136 -2.91 11.06 0.00
N ILE A 137 -4.22 11.20 -0.26
CA ILE A 137 -5.09 10.02 -0.39
C ILE A 137 -4.65 9.15 -1.58
N GLU A 138 -4.15 9.77 -2.65
CA GLU A 138 -3.63 9.05 -3.81
C GLU A 138 -2.36 8.27 -3.46
N ASP A 139 -1.45 8.87 -2.69
CA ASP A 139 -0.21 8.21 -2.24
C ASP A 139 -0.50 6.92 -1.47
N LEU A 140 -1.59 6.90 -0.71
CA LEU A 140 -2.00 5.76 0.11
C LEU A 140 -2.99 4.83 -0.60
N GLY A 141 -3.40 5.15 -1.82
CA GLY A 141 -4.36 4.35 -2.58
C GLY A 141 -5.79 4.40 -2.03
N LEU A 142 -6.15 5.50 -1.42
CA LEU A 142 -7.47 5.67 -0.79
C LEU A 142 -8.52 6.32 -1.71
#